data_ebd14655b3f803e1fa3204c0ff8311de
#
_entry.id   ebd14655b3f803e1fa3204c0ff8311de
#
_cell.length_a   1.000
_cell.length_b   1.000
_cell.length_c   1.000
_cell.angle_alpha   90.00
_cell.angle_beta   90.00
_cell.angle_gamma   90.00
#
_symmetry.space_group_name_H-M   'P 1'
#
loop_
_entity.id
_entity.type
_entity.pdbx_description
1 polymer ?
#
loop_
_entity_poly.entity_id
_entity_poly.type
_entity_poly.pdbx_seq_one_letter_code
_entity_poly.pdbx_strand_id
1 'polypeptide(L)'
;MKHLVIIATLCLIFINIANSFKFKEDENYDYDEDEETSLDEKGPIYELKDAPMLFEKFMKDYNKEYKDKKERDKHYQNFLSNLKYINEVNAESGSFTSDINMFSDLGDDELGALG
;
A
#
# COMPACT_ATOMS: atom_id res chain seq x y z
N MET A 1 45.93 -46.15 16.10
CA MET A 1 46.29 -45.09 15.15
C MET A 1 45.18 -44.77 14.12
N LYS A 2 44.25 -45.66 13.82
CA LYS A 2 43.18 -45.40 12.85
C LYS A 2 42.11 -44.39 13.37
N HIS A 3 41.95 -44.27 14.68
CA HIS A 3 40.98 -43.36 15.29
C HIS A 3 41.41 -41.87 15.30
N LEU A 4 42.70 -41.60 15.32
CA LEU A 4 43.26 -40.24 15.27
C LEU A 4 43.07 -39.59 13.90
N VAL A 5 43.15 -40.36 12.82
CA VAL A 5 42.93 -39.87 11.46
C VAL A 5 41.46 -39.49 11.22
N ILE A 6 40.53 -40.25 11.79
CA ILE A 6 39.09 -39.99 11.68
C ILE A 6 38.69 -38.71 12.42
N ILE A 7 39.28 -38.46 13.59
CA ILE A 7 39.01 -37.22 14.37
C ILE A 7 39.55 -35.99 13.62
N ALA A 8 40.74 -36.08 13.01
CA ALA A 8 41.32 -34.99 12.24
C ALA A 8 40.49 -34.65 10.97
N THR A 9 39.95 -35.66 10.29
CA THR A 9 39.08 -35.45 9.13
C THR A 9 37.73 -34.88 9.51
N LEU A 10 37.13 -35.24 10.65
CA LEU A 10 35.93 -34.68 11.18
C LEU A 10 36.09 -33.18 11.58
N CYS A 11 37.23 -32.84 12.20
CA CYS A 11 37.55 -31.44 12.53
C CYS A 11 37.67 -30.56 11.28
N LEU A 12 38.26 -31.08 10.19
CA LEU A 12 38.38 -30.36 8.91
C LEU A 12 37.02 -30.14 8.26
N ILE A 13 36.11 -31.08 8.39
CA ILE A 13 34.73 -30.94 7.88
C ILE A 13 33.99 -29.87 8.67
N PHE A 14 34.11 -29.81 10.01
CA PHE A 14 33.51 -28.76 10.84
C PHE A 14 34.09 -27.38 10.54
N ILE A 15 35.37 -27.25 10.27
CA ILE A 15 36.00 -25.98 9.90
C ILE A 15 35.46 -25.48 8.54
N ASN A 16 35.23 -26.37 7.57
CA ASN A 16 34.69 -26.01 6.28
C ASN A 16 33.21 -25.59 6.37
N ILE A 17 32.42 -26.19 7.25
CA ILE A 17 31.04 -25.83 7.47
C ILE A 17 30.96 -24.45 8.18
N ALA A 18 31.82 -24.18 9.16
CA ALA A 18 31.90 -22.89 9.84
C ALA A 18 32.35 -21.76 8.89
N ASN A 19 33.22 -22.03 7.91
CA ASN A 19 33.61 -21.07 6.89
C ASN A 19 32.56 -20.90 5.77
N SER A 20 31.71 -21.88 5.56
CA SER A 20 30.59 -21.79 4.62
C SER A 20 29.44 -20.94 5.18
N PHE A 21 29.35 -20.84 6.50
CA PHE A 21 28.43 -19.95 7.22
C PHE A 21 29.10 -18.61 7.58
N LYS A 22 29.86 -18.04 6.65
CA LYS A 22 30.13 -16.61 6.71
C LYS A 22 28.81 -15.90 6.39
N PHE A 23 28.08 -15.61 7.43
CA PHE A 23 27.06 -14.57 7.42
C PHE A 23 27.74 -13.37 6.77
N LYS A 24 27.28 -12.98 5.59
CA LYS A 24 27.61 -11.68 5.05
C LYS A 24 26.95 -10.66 5.98
N GLU A 25 27.67 -10.27 6.99
CA GLU A 25 27.41 -9.09 7.80
C GLU A 25 27.87 -7.84 7.03
N ASP A 26 27.61 -7.84 5.71
CA ASP A 26 27.84 -6.69 4.84
C ASP A 26 26.52 -6.28 4.17
N GLU A 27 25.42 -6.34 4.89
CA GLU A 27 24.39 -5.36 4.68
C GLU A 27 24.77 -4.15 5.52
N ASN A 28 25.74 -3.41 4.99
CA ASN A 28 25.82 -1.99 5.19
C ASN A 28 24.45 -1.49 4.73
N TYR A 29 23.50 -1.45 5.64
CA TYR A 29 22.39 -0.56 5.53
C TYR A 29 23.01 0.83 5.67
N ASP A 30 23.51 1.34 4.56
CA ASP A 30 23.63 2.75 4.37
C ASP A 30 22.19 3.27 4.55
N TYR A 31 21.86 3.58 5.78
CA TYR A 31 20.86 4.57 6.03
C TYR A 31 21.47 5.84 5.46
N ASP A 32 21.19 6.10 4.21
CA ASP A 32 21.27 7.44 3.67
C ASP A 32 20.30 8.28 4.52
N GLU A 33 20.82 8.67 5.67
CA GLU A 33 20.29 9.69 6.58
C GLU A 33 20.45 11.03 5.90
N ASP A 34 20.00 11.20 4.65
CA ASP A 34 20.00 12.51 3.99
C ASP A 34 19.10 12.49 2.75
N GLU A 35 17.85 12.15 2.92
CA GLU A 35 16.76 12.80 2.24
C GLU A 35 15.63 12.98 3.26
N GLU A 36 15.73 14.00 4.11
CA GLU A 36 14.55 14.80 4.36
C GLU A 36 14.14 15.40 3.01
N THR A 37 13.72 14.54 2.08
CA THR A 37 12.67 14.96 1.21
C THR A 37 11.52 15.24 2.15
N SER A 38 11.29 16.50 2.44
CA SER A 38 9.96 16.96 2.72
C SER A 38 9.13 16.40 1.58
N LEU A 39 8.63 15.19 1.77
CA LEU A 39 7.57 14.63 0.98
C LEU A 39 6.45 15.64 1.22
N ASP A 40 6.34 16.58 0.32
CA ASP A 40 5.10 17.17 -0.05
C ASP A 40 4.26 15.95 -0.45
N GLU A 41 3.69 15.24 0.52
CA GLU A 41 2.87 14.06 0.31
C GLU A 41 1.58 14.55 -0.34
N LYS A 42 1.70 14.90 -1.62
CA LYS A 42 0.54 15.15 -2.45
C LYS A 42 -0.26 13.85 -2.48
N GLY A 43 -1.50 13.95 -2.11
CA GLY A 43 -2.41 12.83 -2.20
C GLY A 43 -2.57 12.34 -3.66
N PRO A 44 -3.20 11.19 -3.87
CA PRO A 44 -3.39 10.62 -5.19
C PRO A 44 -4.24 11.52 -6.09
N ILE A 45 -3.91 11.55 -7.37
CA ILE A 45 -4.72 12.18 -8.42
C ILE A 45 -5.28 11.07 -9.31
N TYR A 46 -6.59 11.01 -9.45
CA TYR A 46 -7.29 9.98 -10.21
C TYR A 46 -7.70 10.46 -11.60
N GLU A 47 -7.43 9.67 -12.62
CA GLU A 47 -7.95 9.91 -13.96
C GLU A 47 -9.46 9.61 -14.01
N LEU A 48 -10.30 10.61 -14.27
CA LEU A 48 -11.75 10.44 -14.25
C LEU A 48 -12.28 9.46 -15.30
N LYS A 49 -11.52 9.24 -16.39
CA LYS A 49 -11.83 8.20 -17.39
C LYS A 49 -11.79 6.78 -16.81
N ASP A 50 -11.02 6.58 -15.74
CA ASP A 50 -10.86 5.29 -15.06
C ASP A 50 -11.89 5.08 -13.93
N ALA A 51 -12.77 6.07 -13.70
CA ALA A 51 -13.79 6.01 -12.65
C ALA A 51 -14.66 4.73 -12.67
N PRO A 52 -15.10 4.19 -13.82
CA PRO A 52 -15.83 2.92 -13.83
C PRO A 52 -15.03 1.76 -13.23
N MET A 53 -13.77 1.63 -13.59
CA MET A 53 -12.86 0.59 -13.09
C MET A 53 -12.54 0.82 -11.60
N LEU A 54 -12.30 2.05 -11.20
CA LEU A 54 -12.07 2.42 -9.79
C LEU A 54 -13.29 2.13 -8.93
N PHE A 55 -14.51 2.33 -9.44
CA PHE A 55 -15.74 2.01 -8.74
C PHE A 55 -15.94 0.50 -8.56
N GLU A 56 -15.63 -0.31 -9.59
CA GLU A 56 -15.67 -1.77 -9.45
C GLU A 56 -14.67 -2.26 -8.40
N LYS A 57 -13.46 -1.68 -8.39
CA LYS A 57 -12.47 -1.99 -7.36
C LYS A 57 -12.96 -1.56 -5.97
N PHE A 58 -13.50 -0.37 -5.83
CA PHE A 58 -14.09 0.16 -4.60
C PHE A 58 -15.18 -0.77 -4.06
N MET A 59 -16.11 -1.21 -4.90
CA MET A 59 -17.16 -2.16 -4.51
C MET A 59 -16.58 -3.45 -3.94
N LYS A 60 -15.50 -3.97 -4.54
CA LYS A 60 -14.81 -5.16 -4.04
C LYS A 60 -14.10 -4.92 -2.72
N ASP A 61 -13.32 -3.85 -2.63
CA ASP A 61 -12.47 -3.54 -1.49
C ASP A 61 -13.29 -3.29 -0.22
N TYR A 62 -14.46 -2.66 -0.38
CA TYR A 62 -15.35 -2.31 0.73
C TYR A 62 -16.61 -3.18 0.83
N ASN A 63 -16.65 -4.28 0.05
CA ASN A 63 -17.77 -5.22 0.02
C ASN A 63 -19.14 -4.55 -0.15
N LYS A 64 -19.22 -3.64 -1.14
CA LYS A 64 -20.44 -2.88 -1.45
C LYS A 64 -21.39 -3.67 -2.30
N GLU A 65 -22.65 -3.70 -1.89
CA GLU A 65 -23.76 -4.30 -2.63
C GLU A 65 -24.91 -3.28 -2.73
N TYR A 66 -25.47 -3.17 -3.92
CA TYR A 66 -26.62 -2.30 -4.18
C TYR A 66 -27.80 -3.14 -4.62
N LYS A 67 -29.00 -2.81 -4.15
CA LYS A 67 -30.21 -3.62 -4.36
C LYS A 67 -30.66 -3.70 -5.82
N ASP A 68 -30.38 -2.63 -6.61
CA ASP A 68 -30.75 -2.54 -8.02
C ASP A 68 -29.81 -1.61 -8.79
N LYS A 69 -29.99 -1.56 -10.10
CA LYS A 69 -29.20 -0.72 -11.00
C LYS A 69 -29.33 0.77 -10.67
N LYS A 70 -30.51 1.23 -10.29
CA LYS A 70 -30.77 2.64 -10.00
C LYS A 70 -29.99 3.09 -8.76
N GLU A 71 -29.96 2.30 -7.72
CA GLU A 71 -29.17 2.54 -6.53
C GLU A 71 -27.67 2.53 -6.85
N ARG A 72 -27.21 1.53 -7.59
CA ARG A 72 -25.82 1.45 -8.03
C ARG A 72 -25.40 2.67 -8.86
N ASP A 73 -26.23 3.13 -9.78
CA ASP A 73 -25.96 4.32 -10.60
C ASP A 73 -25.92 5.58 -9.74
N LYS A 74 -26.79 5.73 -8.71
CA LYS A 74 -26.74 6.83 -7.75
C LYS A 74 -25.40 6.86 -7.03
N HIS A 75 -24.98 5.73 -6.45
CA HIS A 75 -23.72 5.61 -5.72
C HIS A 75 -22.50 5.79 -6.63
N TYR A 76 -22.58 5.38 -7.89
CA TYR A 76 -21.54 5.67 -8.88
C TYR A 76 -21.40 7.19 -9.15
N GLN A 77 -22.49 7.92 -9.27
CA GLN A 77 -22.43 9.37 -9.45
C GLN A 77 -21.85 10.08 -8.22
N ASN A 78 -22.20 9.64 -7.03
CA ASN A 78 -21.59 10.13 -5.78
C ASN A 78 -20.09 9.84 -5.75
N PHE A 79 -19.68 8.63 -6.11
CA PHE A 79 -18.28 8.23 -6.19
C PHE A 79 -17.51 9.09 -7.19
N LEU A 80 -18.06 9.34 -8.37
CA LEU A 80 -17.45 10.20 -9.38
C LEU A 80 -17.28 11.65 -8.89
N SER A 81 -18.28 12.18 -8.20
CA SER A 81 -18.21 13.52 -7.58
C SER A 81 -17.10 13.56 -6.52
N ASN A 82 -16.97 12.52 -5.72
CA ASN A 82 -15.94 12.41 -4.70
C ASN A 82 -14.54 12.30 -5.29
N LEU A 83 -14.35 11.56 -6.40
CA LEU A 83 -13.05 11.53 -7.11
C LEU A 83 -12.63 12.93 -7.59
N LYS A 84 -13.58 13.74 -8.08
CA LYS A 84 -13.30 15.13 -8.46
C LYS A 84 -12.86 15.96 -7.27
N TYR A 85 -13.56 15.85 -6.15
CA TYR A 85 -13.21 16.54 -4.91
C TYR A 85 -11.82 16.12 -4.39
N ILE A 86 -11.50 14.83 -4.40
CA ILE A 86 -10.17 14.30 -4.02
C ILE A 86 -9.09 14.95 -4.88
N ASN A 87 -9.29 14.98 -6.20
CA ASN A 87 -8.34 15.60 -7.13
C ASN A 87 -8.16 17.10 -6.86
N GLU A 88 -9.23 17.82 -6.59
CA GLU A 88 -9.17 19.26 -6.27
C GLU A 88 -8.37 19.50 -4.99
N VAL A 89 -8.67 18.77 -3.91
CA VAL A 89 -7.96 18.86 -2.63
C VAL A 89 -6.49 18.53 -2.79
N ASN A 90 -6.17 17.45 -3.50
CA ASN A 90 -4.80 16.98 -3.65
C ASN A 90 -3.98 17.79 -4.68
N ALA A 91 -4.63 18.53 -5.57
CA ALA A 91 -3.96 19.47 -6.49
C ALA A 91 -3.57 20.77 -5.79
N GLU A 92 -4.28 21.16 -4.73
CA GLU A 92 -3.94 22.32 -3.93
C GLU A 92 -2.72 22.02 -3.03
N SER A 93 -1.83 22.99 -2.89
CA SER A 93 -0.68 22.88 -1.98
C SER A 93 -1.15 23.13 -0.54
N GLY A 94 -1.80 22.13 0.06
CA GLY A 94 -2.33 22.19 1.40
C GLY A 94 -1.63 21.23 2.36
N SER A 95 -1.90 21.38 3.65
CA SER A 95 -1.34 20.54 4.72
C SER A 95 -2.15 19.25 4.95
N PHE A 96 -3.11 18.94 4.13
CA PHE A 96 -3.91 17.70 4.20
C PHE A 96 -4.18 17.16 2.80
N THR A 97 -4.32 15.85 2.74
CA THR A 97 -4.64 15.10 1.52
C THR A 97 -5.93 14.32 1.71
N SER A 98 -6.56 13.95 0.59
CA SER A 98 -7.76 13.13 0.58
C SER A 98 -7.56 11.88 -0.26
N ASP A 99 -8.31 10.82 0.02
CA ASP A 99 -8.27 9.57 -0.73
C ASP A 99 -9.62 8.84 -0.68
N ILE A 100 -9.77 7.84 -1.53
CA ILE A 100 -10.93 6.95 -1.54
C ILE A 100 -11.03 6.22 -0.20
N ASN A 101 -12.22 6.23 0.40
CA ASN A 101 -12.53 5.50 1.62
C ASN A 101 -13.93 4.86 1.53
N MET A 102 -14.33 4.12 2.55
CA MET A 102 -15.59 3.39 2.57
C MET A 102 -16.87 4.26 2.40
N PHE A 103 -16.77 5.57 2.54
CA PHE A 103 -17.88 6.53 2.39
C PHE A 103 -17.85 7.26 1.04
N SER A 104 -16.93 6.91 0.15
CA SER A 104 -16.72 7.65 -1.11
C SER A 104 -17.87 7.54 -2.12
N ASP A 105 -18.84 6.68 -1.88
CA ASP A 105 -20.05 6.50 -2.69
C ASP A 105 -21.31 7.10 -2.06
N LEU A 106 -21.19 7.78 -0.91
CA LEU A 106 -22.30 8.41 -0.23
C LEU A 106 -22.46 9.88 -0.64
N GLY A 107 -23.71 10.30 -0.79
CA GLY A 107 -24.08 11.70 -0.97
C GLY A 107 -24.23 12.44 0.37
N ASP A 108 -24.32 13.76 0.31
CA ASP A 108 -24.46 14.61 1.50
C ASP A 108 -25.68 14.25 2.36
N ASP A 109 -26.77 13.81 1.70
CA ASP A 109 -27.99 13.33 2.37
C ASP A 109 -27.77 12.06 3.19
N GLU A 110 -26.90 11.19 2.71
CA GLU A 110 -26.55 9.91 3.36
C GLU A 110 -25.50 10.12 4.46
N LEU A 111 -24.50 10.98 4.19
CA LEU A 111 -23.48 11.34 5.17
C LEU A 111 -24.08 12.09 6.37
N GLY A 112 -25.03 12.99 6.15
CA GLY A 112 -25.75 13.69 7.21
C GLY A 112 -26.58 12.76 8.12
N ALA A 113 -26.98 11.60 7.65
CA ALA A 113 -27.71 10.61 8.43
C ALA A 113 -26.84 9.77 9.36
N LEU A 114 -25.49 9.80 9.17
CA LEU A 114 -24.53 9.08 9.98
C LEU A 114 -24.07 9.86 11.23
N GLY A 115 -24.38 11.15 11.32
CA GLY A 115 -23.94 12.09 12.36
C GLY A 115 -25.00 12.40 13.41
#